data_eff3f7c0fe513ca5a0d85b92a5b22a9c
#
_entry.id   eff3f7c0fe513ca5a0d85b92a5b22a9c
#
_cell.length_a   1.000
_cell.length_b   1.000
_cell.length_c   1.000
_cell.angle_alpha   90.00
_cell.angle_beta   90.00
_cell.angle_gamma   90.00
#
_symmetry.space_group_name_H-M   'P 1'
#
loop_
_entity.id
_entity.type
_entity.pdbx_description
1 polymer ?
#
loop_
_entity_poly.entity_id
_entity_poly.type
_entity_poly.pdbx_seq_one_letter_code
_entity_poly.pdbx_strand_id
1 'polypeptide(L)'
;MNTHQIIKPWYREPWPWLLMLGPFVVVVAGIYTAWLAVSTSDGLVADDYYKQGLSVNKTIASSAQATALGLAISLRVVEGGFELRLTARDKSFVPPSKLLVTLSHPTRAGLDQSQAVERLGDVYAGKLRLPASGHWLVLIEDEPKSWRLMGNVVLPASGETVIGGTESPDIRN
;
A
#
# COMPACT_ATOMS: atom_id res chain seq x y z
N MET A 1 70.05 36.14 -41.00
CA MET A 1 69.49 34.76 -40.78
C MET A 1 68.19 34.91 -40.06
N ASN A 2 67.06 34.89 -40.79
CA ASN A 2 65.71 34.92 -40.18
C ASN A 2 65.27 33.49 -39.88
N THR A 3 65.37 33.11 -38.67
CA THR A 3 64.79 31.83 -38.18
C THR A 3 63.26 32.00 -38.22
N HIS A 4 62.61 31.45 -39.23
CA HIS A 4 61.16 31.26 -39.18
C HIS A 4 60.78 30.32 -38.03
N GLN A 5 60.42 30.89 -36.91
CA GLN A 5 59.80 30.10 -35.85
C GLN A 5 58.45 29.60 -36.38
N ILE A 6 58.34 28.31 -36.60
CA ILE A 6 57.07 27.63 -36.94
C ILE A 6 56.22 27.70 -35.67
N ILE A 7 55.35 28.69 -35.58
CA ILE A 7 54.40 28.86 -34.47
C ILE A 7 53.40 27.68 -34.59
N LYS A 8 53.56 26.70 -33.73
CA LYS A 8 52.61 25.59 -33.64
C LYS A 8 51.25 26.14 -33.25
N PRO A 9 50.16 25.76 -33.93
CA PRO A 9 48.82 26.19 -33.53
C PRO A 9 48.48 25.73 -32.11
N TRP A 10 47.82 26.58 -31.33
CA TRP A 10 47.53 26.43 -29.91
C TRP A 10 46.81 25.10 -29.55
N TYR A 11 45.98 24.56 -30.46
CA TYR A 11 45.26 23.29 -30.30
C TYR A 11 46.16 22.03 -30.34
N ARG A 12 47.43 22.20 -30.79
CA ARG A 12 48.43 21.10 -30.75
C ARG A 12 49.29 21.10 -29.50
N GLU A 13 49.14 22.14 -28.67
CA GLU A 13 49.81 22.19 -27.38
C GLU A 13 48.97 21.45 -26.32
N PRO A 14 49.54 20.65 -25.43
CA PRO A 14 48.79 19.90 -24.43
C PRO A 14 48.24 20.77 -23.31
N TRP A 15 48.87 21.90 -23.02
CA TRP A 15 48.53 22.79 -21.89
C TRP A 15 47.10 23.34 -21.93
N PRO A 16 46.57 23.84 -23.04
CA PRO A 16 45.19 24.32 -23.11
C PRO A 16 44.17 23.21 -22.80
N TRP A 17 44.43 22.00 -23.28
CA TRP A 17 43.57 20.86 -23.02
C TRP A 17 43.58 20.42 -21.55
N LEU A 18 44.75 20.48 -20.90
CA LEU A 18 44.89 20.17 -19.49
C LEU A 18 44.18 21.21 -18.62
N LEU A 19 44.21 22.51 -19.00
CA LEU A 19 43.45 23.57 -18.37
C LEU A 19 41.93 23.39 -18.50
N MET A 20 41.47 22.93 -19.67
CA MET A 20 40.05 22.70 -19.94
C MET A 20 39.51 21.41 -19.27
N LEU A 21 40.38 20.49 -18.90
CA LEU A 21 40.00 19.24 -18.28
C LEU A 21 39.25 19.45 -16.94
N GLY A 22 39.69 20.41 -16.14
CA GLY A 22 39.03 20.73 -14.87
C GLY A 22 37.56 21.16 -15.04
N PRO A 23 37.28 22.23 -15.79
CA PRO A 23 35.89 22.63 -16.10
C PRO A 23 35.07 21.52 -16.78
N PHE A 24 35.68 20.76 -17.68
CA PHE A 24 35.00 19.66 -18.36
C PHE A 24 34.52 18.57 -17.37
N VAL A 25 35.38 18.15 -16.44
CA VAL A 25 35.01 17.16 -15.41
C VAL A 25 33.86 17.69 -14.54
N VAL A 26 33.86 18.95 -14.16
CA VAL A 26 32.79 19.56 -13.37
C VAL A 26 31.45 19.54 -14.14
N VAL A 27 31.48 19.88 -15.43
CA VAL A 27 30.27 19.84 -16.28
C VAL A 27 29.72 18.41 -16.37
N VAL A 28 30.57 17.44 -16.64
CA VAL A 28 30.16 16.02 -16.71
C VAL A 28 29.60 15.54 -15.37
N ALA A 29 30.26 15.86 -14.26
CA ALA A 29 29.76 15.54 -12.93
C ALA A 29 28.41 16.22 -12.63
N GLY A 30 28.23 17.47 -13.04
CA GLY A 30 26.98 18.20 -12.89
C GLY A 30 25.83 17.57 -13.68
N ILE A 31 26.08 17.18 -14.93
CA ILE A 31 25.09 16.46 -15.75
C ILE A 31 24.74 15.12 -15.12
N TYR A 32 25.72 14.36 -14.64
CA TYR A 32 25.50 13.10 -13.97
C TYR A 32 24.65 13.26 -12.70
N THR A 33 24.97 14.28 -11.88
CA THR A 33 24.18 14.58 -10.67
C THR A 33 22.76 14.99 -11.00
N ALA A 34 22.57 15.82 -12.03
CA ALA A 34 21.24 16.21 -12.48
C ALA A 34 20.43 15.00 -13.00
N TRP A 35 21.06 14.14 -13.77
CA TRP A 35 20.44 12.89 -14.22
C TRP A 35 20.06 11.99 -13.05
N LEU A 36 20.95 11.84 -12.08
CA LEU A 36 20.68 11.06 -10.86
C LEU A 36 19.50 11.66 -10.08
N ALA A 37 19.46 12.97 -9.89
CA ALA A 37 18.37 13.66 -9.20
C ALA A 37 17.01 13.46 -9.88
N VAL A 38 16.96 13.44 -11.21
CA VAL A 38 15.73 13.20 -11.97
C VAL A 38 15.35 11.72 -11.96
N SER A 39 16.32 10.82 -12.08
CA SER A 39 16.08 9.36 -12.12
C SER A 39 15.74 8.76 -10.76
N THR A 40 16.19 9.37 -9.67
CA THR A 40 15.85 9.01 -8.27
C THR A 40 14.78 9.92 -7.68
N SER A 41 14.11 10.73 -8.51
CA SER A 41 12.99 11.55 -8.07
C SER A 41 11.86 10.64 -7.58
N ASP A 42 11.83 10.39 -6.27
CA ASP A 42 10.60 9.98 -5.58
C ASP A 42 9.57 11.07 -5.85
N GLY A 43 8.43 10.67 -6.45
CA GLY A 43 7.40 11.58 -6.94
C GLY A 43 7.08 12.69 -5.95
N LEU A 44 6.84 13.87 -6.49
CA LEU A 44 6.56 15.12 -5.78
C LEU A 44 5.72 14.91 -4.53
N VAL A 45 6.35 15.06 -3.38
CA VAL A 45 5.80 14.87 -2.04
C VAL A 45 4.46 15.63 -1.83
N ALA A 46 4.26 16.72 -2.55
CA ALA A 46 3.06 17.55 -2.44
C ALA A 46 1.77 16.88 -3.00
N ASP A 47 1.85 16.19 -4.14
CA ASP A 47 0.69 15.52 -4.75
C ASP A 47 0.28 14.26 -3.96
N ASP A 48 1.25 13.61 -3.34
CA ASP A 48 1.00 12.42 -2.53
C ASP A 48 0.34 12.76 -1.19
N TYR A 49 0.70 13.87 -0.54
CA TYR A 49 0.04 14.31 0.69
C TYR A 49 -1.42 14.68 0.48
N TYR A 50 -1.75 15.33 -0.63
CA TYR A 50 -3.14 15.66 -0.93
C TYR A 50 -3.97 14.40 -1.21
N LYS A 51 -3.44 13.48 -2.00
CA LYS A 51 -4.08 12.17 -2.27
C LYS A 51 -4.19 11.33 -1.00
N GLN A 52 -3.16 11.30 -0.17
CA GLN A 52 -3.19 10.62 1.13
C GLN A 52 -4.22 11.27 2.07
N GLY A 53 -4.29 12.60 2.13
CA GLY A 53 -5.31 13.30 2.91
C GLY A 53 -6.74 12.97 2.47
N LEU A 54 -6.99 12.93 1.17
CA LEU A 54 -8.28 12.50 0.62
C LEU A 54 -8.58 11.03 0.92
N SER A 55 -7.58 10.15 0.84
CA SER A 55 -7.74 8.73 1.15
C SER A 55 -8.02 8.50 2.62
N VAL A 56 -7.38 9.24 3.52
CA VAL A 56 -7.63 9.20 4.97
C VAL A 56 -9.06 9.64 5.29
N ASN A 57 -9.52 10.75 4.73
CA ASN A 57 -10.89 11.22 4.92
C ASN A 57 -11.92 10.19 4.40
N LYS A 58 -11.67 9.59 3.26
CA LYS A 58 -12.52 8.52 2.72
C LYS A 58 -12.53 7.29 3.64
N THR A 59 -11.37 6.94 4.18
CA THR A 59 -11.22 5.83 5.13
C THR A 59 -12.03 6.06 6.41
N ILE A 60 -11.95 7.27 6.98
CA ILE A 60 -12.71 7.64 8.17
C ILE A 60 -14.21 7.59 7.88
N ALA A 61 -14.64 8.16 6.75
CA ALA A 61 -16.04 8.17 6.35
C ALA A 61 -16.59 6.75 6.15
N SER A 62 -15.85 5.86 5.48
CA SER A 62 -16.26 4.47 5.27
C SER A 62 -16.33 3.68 6.58
N SER A 63 -15.41 3.92 7.53
CA SER A 63 -15.47 3.29 8.86
C SER A 63 -16.63 3.81 9.69
N ALA A 64 -16.90 5.13 9.65
CA ALA A 64 -18.05 5.72 10.29
C ALA A 64 -19.38 5.18 9.74
N GLN A 65 -19.46 4.97 8.43
CA GLN A 65 -20.61 4.38 7.77
C GLN A 65 -20.86 2.94 8.25
N ALA A 66 -19.82 2.11 8.36
CA ALA A 66 -19.95 0.76 8.91
C ALA A 66 -20.50 0.78 10.34
N THR A 67 -20.02 1.70 11.16
CA THR A 67 -20.49 1.88 12.53
C THR A 67 -21.95 2.35 12.58
N ALA A 68 -22.33 3.30 11.74
CA ALA A 68 -23.70 3.83 11.66
C ALA A 68 -24.70 2.74 11.25
N LEU A 69 -24.35 1.88 10.31
CA LEU A 69 -25.13 0.72 9.88
C LEU A 69 -25.11 -0.42 10.92
N GLY A 70 -24.24 -0.34 11.93
CA GLY A 70 -24.05 -1.38 12.92
C GLY A 70 -23.60 -2.69 12.31
N LEU A 71 -22.67 -2.61 11.35
CA LEU A 71 -22.12 -3.77 10.66
C LEU A 71 -21.19 -4.55 11.58
N ALA A 72 -21.33 -5.86 11.55
CA ALA A 72 -20.41 -6.81 12.19
C ALA A 72 -20.16 -7.99 11.26
N ILE A 73 -18.95 -8.50 11.27
CA ILE A 73 -18.56 -9.68 10.49
C ILE A 73 -18.00 -10.73 11.41
N SER A 74 -18.57 -11.92 11.31
CA SER A 74 -18.02 -13.12 11.91
C SER A 74 -17.13 -13.81 10.90
N LEU A 75 -15.85 -13.92 11.20
CA LEU A 75 -14.85 -14.63 10.41
C LEU A 75 -14.60 -16.02 11.01
N ARG A 76 -14.75 -17.04 10.21
CA ARG A 76 -14.40 -18.43 10.54
C ARG A 76 -13.36 -18.94 9.57
N VAL A 77 -12.25 -19.41 10.09
CA VAL A 77 -11.21 -20.07 9.29
C VAL A 77 -11.58 -21.54 9.13
N VAL A 78 -11.60 -22.00 7.87
CA VAL A 78 -11.88 -23.40 7.50
C VAL A 78 -10.68 -23.98 6.75
N GLU A 79 -10.64 -25.30 6.59
CA GLU A 79 -9.55 -25.94 5.83
C GLU A 79 -9.52 -25.41 4.39
N GLY A 80 -8.41 -24.75 4.07
CA GLY A 80 -8.17 -24.19 2.73
C GLY A 80 -8.83 -22.84 2.41
N GLY A 81 -9.44 -22.17 3.44
CA GLY A 81 -10.08 -20.89 3.21
C GLY A 81 -10.66 -20.23 4.44
N PHE A 82 -11.66 -19.42 4.21
CA PHE A 82 -12.41 -18.74 5.27
C PHE A 82 -13.88 -18.54 4.86
N GLU A 83 -14.71 -18.41 5.84
CA GLU A 83 -16.11 -18.03 5.73
C GLU A 83 -16.38 -16.75 6.49
N LEU A 84 -17.12 -15.83 5.91
CA LEU A 84 -17.56 -14.59 6.51
C LEU A 84 -19.06 -14.53 6.56
N ARG A 85 -19.61 -14.14 7.69
CA ARG A 85 -21.02 -13.81 7.85
C ARG A 85 -21.16 -12.35 8.20
N LEU A 86 -21.78 -11.59 7.32
CA LEU A 86 -22.06 -10.16 7.52
C LEU A 86 -23.42 -10.01 8.19
N THR A 87 -23.44 -9.28 9.29
CA THR A 87 -24.65 -8.90 10.02
C THR A 87 -24.74 -7.38 10.11
N ALA A 88 -25.95 -6.84 10.06
CA ALA A 88 -26.22 -5.43 10.21
C ALA A 88 -27.30 -5.22 11.27
N ARG A 89 -27.18 -4.15 12.06
CA ARG A 89 -28.22 -3.75 13.01
C ARG A 89 -29.40 -3.14 12.24
N ASP A 90 -29.11 -2.40 11.20
CA ASP A 90 -30.12 -1.83 10.33
C ASP A 90 -30.75 -2.93 9.46
N LYS A 91 -32.05 -3.19 9.67
CA LYS A 91 -32.81 -4.19 8.92
C LYS A 91 -33.04 -3.82 7.46
N SER A 92 -32.85 -2.55 7.09
CA SER A 92 -32.95 -2.08 5.72
C SER A 92 -31.68 -2.30 4.91
N PHE A 93 -30.58 -2.66 5.58
CA PHE A 93 -29.31 -2.93 4.91
C PHE A 93 -29.40 -4.18 4.04
N VAL A 94 -29.11 -4.02 2.78
CA VAL A 94 -29.00 -5.12 1.82
C VAL A 94 -27.52 -5.54 1.72
N PRO A 95 -27.18 -6.76 2.14
CA PRO A 95 -25.80 -7.22 2.02
C PRO A 95 -25.34 -7.25 0.55
N PRO A 96 -24.16 -6.73 0.23
CA PRO A 96 -23.66 -6.68 -1.13
C PRO A 96 -23.41 -8.09 -1.68
N SER A 97 -23.44 -8.23 -3.00
CA SER A 97 -23.16 -9.51 -3.68
C SER A 97 -21.67 -9.92 -3.58
N LYS A 98 -20.79 -8.94 -3.40
CA LYS A 98 -19.35 -9.15 -3.34
C LYS A 98 -18.74 -8.32 -2.21
N LEU A 99 -17.74 -8.89 -1.57
CA LEU A 99 -16.88 -8.22 -0.60
C LEU A 99 -15.43 -8.31 -1.04
N LEU A 100 -14.67 -7.25 -0.78
CA LEU A 100 -13.22 -7.26 -0.92
C LEU A 100 -12.61 -7.54 0.46
N VAL A 101 -11.88 -8.62 0.57
CA VAL A 101 -11.19 -9.03 1.79
C VAL A 101 -9.70 -8.88 1.58
N THR A 102 -9.06 -8.07 2.41
CA THR A 102 -7.62 -7.87 2.39
C THR A 102 -7.05 -8.34 3.74
N LEU A 103 -6.06 -9.22 3.67
CA LEU A 103 -5.27 -9.69 4.80
C LEU A 103 -3.87 -9.11 4.69
N SER A 104 -3.44 -8.42 5.71
CA SER A 104 -2.11 -7.82 5.79
C SER A 104 -1.37 -8.28 7.03
N HIS A 105 -0.07 -8.52 6.88
CA HIS A 105 0.78 -8.86 8.01
C HIS A 105 1.44 -7.59 8.57
N PRO A 106 1.29 -7.27 9.86
CA PRO A 106 1.71 -5.97 10.41
C PRO A 106 3.21 -5.68 10.33
N THR A 107 4.04 -6.72 10.18
CA THR A 107 5.51 -6.56 10.20
C THR A 107 6.23 -7.15 9.00
N ARG A 108 5.53 -7.80 8.06
CA ARG A 108 6.13 -8.45 6.90
C ARG A 108 5.48 -7.94 5.62
N ALA A 109 6.13 -7.01 4.96
CA ALA A 109 5.71 -6.55 3.64
C ALA A 109 5.76 -7.69 2.60
N GLY A 110 4.81 -7.67 1.66
CA GLY A 110 4.75 -8.66 0.57
C GLY A 110 3.97 -9.94 0.88
N LEU A 111 3.41 -10.08 2.09
CA LEU A 111 2.49 -11.17 2.44
C LEU A 111 1.02 -10.77 2.31
N ASP A 112 0.75 -9.54 1.92
CA ASP A 112 -0.58 -9.00 1.78
C ASP A 112 -1.33 -9.72 0.65
N GLN A 113 -2.56 -10.13 0.97
CA GLN A 113 -3.43 -10.82 0.04
C GLN A 113 -4.78 -10.13 0.01
N SER A 114 -5.25 -9.84 -1.21
CA SER A 114 -6.59 -9.28 -1.41
C SER A 114 -7.38 -10.20 -2.32
N GLN A 115 -8.61 -10.50 -1.94
CA GLN A 115 -9.52 -11.33 -2.71
C GLN A 115 -10.93 -10.76 -2.68
N ALA A 116 -11.57 -10.73 -3.84
CA ALA A 116 -13.01 -10.52 -3.92
C ALA A 116 -13.72 -11.85 -3.64
N VAL A 117 -14.67 -11.84 -2.71
CA VAL A 117 -15.47 -13.00 -2.33
C VAL A 117 -16.94 -12.75 -2.67
N GLU A 118 -17.59 -13.76 -3.22
CA GLU A 118 -19.00 -13.69 -3.60
C GLU A 118 -19.89 -14.26 -2.50
N ARG A 119 -21.09 -13.72 -2.42
CA ARG A 119 -22.11 -14.17 -1.48
C ARG A 119 -22.70 -15.51 -1.92
N LEU A 120 -22.66 -16.49 -1.00
CA LEU A 120 -23.25 -17.80 -1.15
C LEU A 120 -24.32 -17.99 -0.05
N GLY A 121 -25.56 -17.64 -0.34
CA GLY A 121 -26.64 -17.62 0.67
C GLY A 121 -26.40 -16.53 1.71
N ASP A 122 -26.16 -16.93 2.97
CA ASP A 122 -25.91 -16.00 4.09
C ASP A 122 -24.44 -15.81 4.43
N VAL A 123 -23.54 -16.45 3.70
CA VAL A 123 -22.10 -16.39 3.93
C VAL A 123 -21.35 -15.97 2.67
N TYR A 124 -20.15 -15.45 2.86
CA TYR A 124 -19.17 -15.20 1.82
C TYR A 124 -18.03 -16.18 2.05
N ALA A 125 -17.62 -16.90 1.03
CA ALA A 125 -16.54 -17.87 1.13
C ALA A 125 -15.36 -17.48 0.22
N GLY A 126 -14.15 -17.62 0.72
CA GLY A 126 -12.94 -17.35 -0.02
C GLY A 126 -11.85 -18.38 0.26
N LYS A 127 -10.98 -18.57 -0.74
CA LYS A 127 -9.78 -19.41 -0.59
C LYS A 127 -8.59 -18.49 -0.40
N LEU A 128 -8.13 -18.34 0.81
CA LEU A 128 -6.88 -17.66 1.13
C LEU A 128 -5.84 -18.70 1.54
N ARG A 129 -4.67 -18.61 0.94
CA ARG A 129 -3.51 -19.32 1.46
C ARG A 129 -3.04 -18.55 2.68
N LEU A 130 -3.59 -18.89 3.84
CA LEU A 130 -3.15 -18.32 5.11
C LEU A 130 -1.74 -18.85 5.38
N PRO A 131 -0.71 -18.01 5.29
CA PRO A 131 0.59 -18.44 5.77
C PRO A 131 0.54 -18.58 7.28
N ALA A 132 1.44 -19.34 7.83
CA ALA A 132 1.70 -19.66 9.23
C ALA A 132 1.09 -18.73 10.30
N SER A 133 0.99 -19.26 11.53
CA SER A 133 0.60 -18.63 12.78
C SER A 133 1.08 -17.17 12.92
N GLY A 134 0.24 -16.31 13.46
CA GLY A 134 0.57 -14.91 13.72
C GLY A 134 -0.65 -13.99 13.77
N HIS A 135 -0.39 -12.72 14.05
CA HIS A 135 -1.40 -11.67 14.02
C HIS A 135 -1.58 -11.16 12.60
N TRP A 136 -2.81 -11.12 12.13
CA TRP A 136 -3.18 -10.63 10.81
C TRP A 136 -4.19 -9.51 10.93
N LEU A 137 -3.97 -8.45 10.17
CA LEU A 137 -4.94 -7.39 9.99
C LEU A 137 -5.89 -7.79 8.87
N VAL A 138 -7.18 -7.79 9.14
CA VAL A 138 -8.23 -8.08 8.18
C VAL A 138 -8.99 -6.80 7.88
N LEU A 139 -9.04 -6.43 6.62
CA LEU A 139 -9.82 -5.33 6.10
C LEU A 139 -10.90 -5.89 5.17
N ILE A 140 -12.14 -5.51 5.41
CA ILE A 140 -13.30 -5.94 4.64
C ILE A 140 -14.04 -4.71 4.16
N GLU A 141 -14.25 -4.63 2.85
CA GLU A 141 -14.88 -3.51 2.17
C GLU A 141 -15.93 -4.02 1.18
N ASP A 142 -16.93 -3.21 0.88
CA ASP A 142 -17.77 -3.43 -0.28
C ASP A 142 -17.07 -2.98 -1.59
N GLU A 143 -17.54 -3.42 -2.74
CA GLU A 143 -16.92 -3.10 -4.04
C GLU A 143 -16.83 -1.58 -4.30
N PRO A 144 -17.84 -0.74 -4.01
CA PRO A 144 -17.72 0.71 -4.14
C PRO A 144 -16.94 1.38 -3.00
N LYS A 145 -16.49 0.62 -1.97
CA LYS A 145 -15.78 1.11 -0.77
C LYS A 145 -16.58 2.17 0.00
N SER A 146 -17.90 1.96 0.06
CA SER A 146 -18.81 2.85 0.78
C SER A 146 -18.70 2.68 2.29
N TRP A 147 -18.40 1.47 2.75
CA TRP A 147 -18.11 1.15 4.15
C TRP A 147 -16.90 0.22 4.26
N ARG A 148 -16.31 0.19 5.43
CA ARG A 148 -15.18 -0.70 5.72
C ARG A 148 -15.19 -1.15 7.17
N LEU A 149 -14.79 -2.39 7.39
CA LEU A 149 -14.52 -2.97 8.69
C LEU A 149 -13.06 -3.41 8.76
N MET A 150 -12.43 -3.12 9.88
CA MET A 150 -11.04 -3.52 10.14
C MET A 150 -10.98 -4.23 11.48
N GLY A 151 -10.25 -5.32 11.52
CA GLY A 151 -10.03 -6.08 12.75
C GLY A 151 -8.76 -6.91 12.70
N ASN A 152 -8.43 -7.51 13.82
CA ASN A 152 -7.27 -8.39 13.97
C ASN A 152 -7.72 -9.84 14.10
N VAL A 153 -7.00 -10.74 13.46
CA VAL A 153 -7.18 -12.19 13.57
C VAL A 153 -5.86 -12.82 13.97
N VAL A 154 -5.90 -13.70 14.92
CA VAL A 154 -4.74 -14.49 15.34
C VAL A 154 -4.86 -15.89 14.76
N LEU A 155 -3.89 -16.32 13.99
CA LEU A 155 -3.84 -17.65 13.39
C LEU A 155 -2.86 -18.56 14.16
N PRO A 156 -3.17 -19.86 14.32
CA PRO A 156 -4.39 -20.54 13.90
C PRO A 156 -5.60 -20.13 14.75
N ALA A 157 -6.70 -19.72 14.09
CA ALA A 157 -7.91 -19.33 14.79
C ALA A 157 -8.69 -20.58 15.21
N SER A 158 -8.87 -20.76 16.50
CA SER A 158 -9.73 -21.81 17.07
C SER A 158 -11.11 -21.20 17.30
N GLY A 159 -11.92 -21.07 16.25
CA GLY A 159 -13.29 -20.60 16.41
C GLY A 159 -13.65 -19.42 15.49
N GLU A 160 -14.70 -18.71 15.89
CA GLU A 160 -15.25 -17.58 15.19
C GLU A 160 -14.67 -16.28 15.76
N THR A 161 -14.15 -15.41 14.88
CA THR A 161 -13.64 -14.09 15.26
C THR A 161 -14.63 -13.03 14.78
N VAL A 162 -15.13 -12.21 15.69
CA VAL A 162 -16.04 -11.11 15.36
C VAL A 162 -15.26 -9.84 15.11
N ILE A 163 -15.52 -9.17 13.99
CA ILE A 163 -14.94 -7.92 13.58
C ILE A 163 -16.05 -6.88 13.42
N GLY A 164 -15.94 -5.74 14.10
CA GLY A 164 -16.98 -4.72 14.14
C GLY A 164 -18.04 -5.03 15.22
N GLY A 165 -19.15 -4.27 15.18
CA GLY A 165 -20.11 -4.28 16.27
C GLY A 165 -19.70 -3.35 17.39
N THR A 166 -20.66 -3.02 18.28
CA THR A 166 -20.43 -2.11 19.42
C THR A 166 -19.92 -2.81 20.68
N GLU A 167 -19.58 -4.08 20.60
CA GLU A 167 -19.05 -4.84 21.73
C GLU A 167 -17.56 -5.04 21.56
N SER A 168 -16.78 -4.31 22.36
CA SER A 168 -15.38 -4.66 22.64
C SER A 168 -15.33 -6.10 23.15
N PRO A 169 -14.41 -6.96 22.67
CA PRO A 169 -14.19 -8.21 23.31
C PRO A 169 -13.74 -7.96 24.75
N ASP A 170 -14.54 -8.45 25.68
CA ASP A 170 -14.27 -8.48 27.11
C ASP A 170 -12.89 -9.10 27.34
N ILE A 171 -11.93 -8.25 27.72
CA ILE A 171 -10.61 -8.69 28.17
C ILE A 171 -10.86 -9.30 29.57
N ARG A 172 -11.28 -10.53 29.61
CA ARG A 172 -11.21 -11.29 30.86
C ARG A 172 -9.77 -11.73 31.06
N ASN A 173 -9.21 -11.19 32.12
CA ASN A 173 -7.98 -11.63 32.79
C ASN A 173 -7.87 -13.15 32.94
#